data_6c41941442c6c4a962598786c11e2e0a
#
_entry.id   6c41941442c6c4a962598786c11e2e0a
#
_cell.length_a   1.000
_cell.length_b   1.000
_cell.length_c   1.000
_cell.angle_alpha   90.00
_cell.angle_beta   90.00
_cell.angle_gamma   90.00
#
_symmetry.space_group_name_H-M   'P 1'
#
loop_
_entity.id
_entity.type
_entity.pdbx_description
1 polymer ?
#
loop_
_entity_poly.entity_id
_entity_poly.type
_entity_poly.pdbx_seq_one_letter_code
_entity_poly.pdbx_strand_id
1 'polypeptide(L)'
;MVESDKGGGPSSSGGAPSQSAREAQPPIGGLVVDPRDIKTNPSLMKFLRERISGAIVSGLTAIGVLRPKKANGELGPRHWKGLFIFLGTIFAIVIVWTSVHVVQPGNVAVPVTFGHSGEPLGPGVHITLPFTRTYSMSTRTQNYTMSSSANDGPAGSVDSPVAVLGEDGGAATVNATLLYRVDRDKASDVYRNLGRSYATAVVRPTARSCVRAEFAKYPVAEAASTASGSIEDNVGACVKDKLESAGLLLQAFQLRGVTLDPSVAKAVAAKVAAQQTLLQQAFDQATALRKAEIVRIQAKATSDQEQIVQCGGHFATVTINDKDIQTIVPNEPGKCTSSGLTDAYLQYAYIQALNNIATSGNANVIISPNGQAPLFTVPTTGGSTSTTQP
;
A
#
# COMPACT_ATOMS: atom_id res chain seq x y z
N MET A 1 17.97 -25.41 31.39
CA MET A 1 18.15 -26.88 31.40
C MET A 1 18.68 -27.23 30.03
N VAL A 2 19.97 -27.30 29.98
CA VAL A 2 20.76 -28.48 29.59
C VAL A 2 20.97 -28.48 28.09
N GLU A 3 22.10 -28.11 27.66
CA GLU A 3 23.46 -28.72 27.50
C GLU A 3 23.65 -29.20 26.07
N SER A 4 24.58 -28.54 25.29
CA SER A 4 25.96 -29.02 25.22
C SER A 4 26.17 -30.29 24.42
N ASP A 5 26.90 -30.28 23.31
CA ASP A 5 28.23 -30.88 23.15
C ASP A 5 28.73 -30.73 21.70
N LYS A 6 29.85 -30.17 21.48
CA LYS A 6 31.23 -30.58 21.26
C LYS A 6 31.48 -31.83 20.43
N GLY A 7 32.37 -31.68 19.47
CA GLY A 7 33.35 -32.64 18.93
C GLY A 7 33.39 -32.61 17.43
N GLY A 8 34.44 -32.40 16.71
CA GLY A 8 35.83 -32.68 16.84
C GLY A 8 36.29 -32.99 15.43
N GLY A 9 37.35 -32.40 14.91
CA GLY A 9 38.02 -32.81 13.68
C GLY A 9 38.74 -34.16 13.86
N PRO A 10 39.46 -34.70 12.92
CA PRO A 10 40.62 -34.08 12.28
C PRO A 10 40.89 -34.47 10.79
N SER A 11 41.77 -33.69 10.18
CA SER A 11 42.88 -33.98 9.26
C SER A 11 42.89 -35.25 8.39
N SER A 12 43.21 -35.11 7.14
CA SER A 12 44.47 -35.57 6.52
C SER A 12 44.40 -35.50 4.98
N SER A 13 45.32 -34.78 4.41
CA SER A 13 46.42 -35.20 3.56
C SER A 13 46.08 -35.84 2.20
N GLY A 14 46.68 -35.23 1.18
CA GLY A 14 47.43 -35.96 0.21
C GLY A 14 46.93 -35.91 -1.22
N GLY A 15 47.76 -35.40 -2.10
CA GLY A 15 47.83 -35.90 -3.46
C GLY A 15 47.65 -34.91 -4.58
N ALA A 16 48.70 -34.21 -4.96
CA ALA A 16 48.92 -33.94 -6.37
C ALA A 16 49.34 -35.24 -7.07
N PRO A 17 49.07 -35.43 -8.37
CA PRO A 17 49.97 -34.90 -9.35
C PRO A 17 49.37 -34.58 -10.76
N SER A 18 50.26 -33.98 -11.55
CA SER A 18 50.51 -34.05 -13.00
C SER A 18 49.62 -33.26 -13.96
N GLN A 19 50.23 -32.22 -14.42
CA GLN A 19 50.60 -31.83 -15.80
C GLN A 19 49.91 -32.60 -16.92
N SER A 20 49.13 -31.90 -17.71
CA SER A 20 49.16 -32.08 -19.16
C SER A 20 49.06 -30.71 -19.82
N ALA A 21 50.14 -30.39 -20.51
CA ALA A 21 50.32 -29.26 -21.40
C ALA A 21 49.20 -29.23 -22.45
N ARG A 22 48.51 -28.09 -22.54
CA ARG A 22 47.88 -27.65 -23.78
C ARG A 22 48.47 -26.28 -24.12
N GLU A 23 49.27 -26.35 -25.17
CA GLU A 23 49.77 -25.28 -25.99
C GLU A 23 48.61 -24.31 -26.31
N ALA A 24 48.63 -23.13 -25.71
CA ALA A 24 47.72 -22.04 -26.06
C ALA A 24 48.44 -21.09 -26.97
N GLN A 25 47.92 -20.95 -28.17
CA GLN A 25 48.25 -19.93 -29.15
C GLN A 25 48.24 -18.52 -28.55
N PRO A 26 49.13 -17.61 -28.95
CA PRO A 26 49.14 -16.26 -28.45
C PRO A 26 47.98 -15.46 -29.02
N PRO A 27 47.24 -14.70 -28.19
CA PRO A 27 46.24 -13.78 -28.68
C PRO A 27 46.92 -12.56 -29.30
N ILE A 28 46.44 -12.23 -30.48
CA ILE A 28 46.74 -11.05 -31.25
C ILE A 28 46.49 -9.79 -30.40
N GLY A 29 47.50 -8.98 -30.26
CA GLY A 29 47.66 -7.69 -29.69
C GLY A 29 46.45 -6.79 -29.40
N GLY A 30 46.20 -6.64 -28.18
CA GLY A 30 45.62 -5.45 -27.59
C GLY A 30 46.25 -5.30 -26.22
N LEU A 31 47.17 -4.39 -26.09
CA LEU A 31 47.83 -4.06 -24.83
C LEU A 31 46.79 -3.39 -23.92
N VAL A 32 46.03 -4.20 -23.19
CA VAL A 32 45.22 -3.70 -22.07
C VAL A 32 46.19 -3.43 -20.89
N VAL A 33 46.66 -2.23 -20.79
CA VAL A 33 47.45 -1.77 -19.65
C VAL A 33 46.51 -1.51 -18.49
N ASP A 34 46.56 -2.37 -17.45
CA ASP A 34 45.83 -2.13 -16.21
C ASP A 34 46.35 -0.83 -15.57
N PRO A 35 45.49 0.14 -15.23
CA PRO A 35 45.89 1.40 -14.62
C PRO A 35 46.71 1.25 -13.32
N ARG A 36 46.71 0.06 -12.69
CA ARG A 36 47.46 -0.24 -11.47
C ARG A 36 48.94 -0.58 -11.76
N ASP A 37 49.25 -1.08 -12.94
CA ASP A 37 50.63 -1.44 -13.32
C ASP A 37 51.51 -0.24 -13.67
N ILE A 38 50.88 0.93 -13.93
CA ILE A 38 51.60 2.17 -14.26
C ILE A 38 52.37 2.73 -13.06
N LYS A 39 51.93 2.43 -11.84
CA LYS A 39 52.56 2.96 -10.60
C LYS A 39 53.75 2.13 -10.09
N THR A 40 53.91 0.91 -10.58
CA THR A 40 54.90 -0.04 -10.01
C THR A 40 56.14 -0.29 -10.90
N ASN A 41 56.16 0.21 -12.13
CA ASN A 41 57.29 -0.07 -13.03
C ASN A 41 58.09 1.23 -13.37
N PRO A 42 59.19 1.48 -12.67
CA PRO A 42 59.95 2.72 -12.83
C PRO A 42 60.63 2.85 -14.21
N SER A 43 60.82 1.73 -14.94
CA SER A 43 61.36 1.75 -16.29
C SER A 43 60.36 2.23 -17.32
N LEU A 44 59.07 1.88 -17.17
CA LEU A 44 57.98 2.29 -18.04
C LEU A 44 57.67 3.80 -17.85
N MET A 45 57.74 4.29 -16.64
CA MET A 45 57.58 5.73 -16.34
C MET A 45 58.74 6.55 -16.93
N LYS A 46 59.97 6.02 -16.90
CA LYS A 46 61.11 6.69 -17.51
C LYS A 46 60.98 6.75 -19.02
N PHE A 47 60.60 5.63 -19.67
CA PHE A 47 60.40 5.54 -21.10
C PHE A 47 59.25 6.43 -21.59
N LEU A 48 58.11 6.46 -20.89
CA LEU A 48 56.99 7.34 -21.21
C LEU A 48 57.38 8.81 -21.01
N ARG A 49 58.10 9.13 -19.93
CA ARG A 49 58.56 10.49 -19.63
C ARG A 49 59.51 10.99 -20.70
N GLU A 50 60.45 10.18 -21.16
CA GLU A 50 61.42 10.56 -22.21
C GLU A 50 60.74 10.69 -23.60
N ARG A 51 59.82 9.81 -23.94
CA ARG A 51 59.13 9.91 -25.23
C ARG A 51 58.14 11.08 -25.22
N ILE A 52 57.40 11.28 -24.16
CA ILE A 52 56.45 12.38 -24.04
C ILE A 52 57.19 13.72 -23.97
N SER A 53 58.27 13.80 -23.19
CA SER A 53 59.07 15.02 -23.12
C SER A 53 59.78 15.35 -24.46
N GLY A 54 60.31 14.34 -25.14
CA GLY A 54 60.89 14.51 -26.49
C GLY A 54 59.87 14.97 -27.53
N ALA A 55 58.69 14.36 -27.56
CA ALA A 55 57.64 14.74 -28.48
C ALA A 55 57.07 16.15 -28.15
N ILE A 56 56.96 16.48 -26.88
CA ILE A 56 56.51 17.83 -26.44
C ILE A 56 57.55 18.87 -26.82
N VAL A 57 58.85 18.58 -26.57
CA VAL A 57 59.92 19.53 -26.88
C VAL A 57 60.05 19.70 -28.38
N SER A 58 60.02 18.61 -29.21
CA SER A 58 60.06 18.75 -30.66
C SER A 58 58.81 19.42 -31.23
N GLY A 59 57.63 19.16 -30.67
CA GLY A 59 56.38 19.88 -31.01
C GLY A 59 56.48 21.37 -30.66
N LEU A 60 56.94 21.71 -29.49
CA LEU A 60 57.14 23.10 -29.04
C LEU A 60 58.20 23.88 -29.83
N THR A 61 59.25 23.18 -30.35
CA THR A 61 60.22 23.80 -31.25
C THR A 61 59.65 23.99 -32.66
N ALA A 62 58.86 23.02 -33.17
CA ALA A 62 58.23 23.12 -34.49
C ALA A 62 57.18 24.25 -34.53
N ILE A 63 56.45 24.49 -33.42
CA ILE A 63 55.46 25.56 -33.29
C ILE A 63 56.12 26.92 -32.97
N GLY A 64 57.44 26.96 -32.75
CA GLY A 64 58.17 28.21 -32.48
C GLY A 64 58.05 28.73 -31.05
N VAL A 65 57.57 27.91 -30.11
CA VAL A 65 57.48 28.25 -28.69
C VAL A 65 58.87 28.18 -28.04
N LEU A 66 59.68 27.14 -28.42
CA LEU A 66 61.06 27.01 -27.99
C LEU A 66 61.98 27.47 -29.13
N ARG A 67 63.06 28.18 -28.79
CA ARG A 67 64.05 28.62 -29.76
C ARG A 67 64.85 27.40 -30.28
N PRO A 68 64.89 27.17 -31.59
CA PRO A 68 65.77 26.12 -32.13
C PRO A 68 67.23 26.53 -31.85
N LYS A 69 67.99 25.61 -31.26
CA LYS A 69 69.43 25.81 -31.01
C LYS A 69 70.14 25.61 -32.34
N LYS A 70 70.77 26.70 -32.88
CA LYS A 70 71.64 26.57 -34.07
C LYS A 70 72.91 25.83 -33.68
N ALA A 71 73.50 25.18 -34.70
CA ALA A 71 74.74 24.44 -34.55
C ALA A 71 75.89 25.27 -33.89
N ASN A 72 75.84 26.58 -34.00
CA ASN A 72 76.84 27.50 -33.44
C ASN A 72 76.45 28.01 -31.98
N GLY A 73 75.47 27.39 -31.32
CA GLY A 73 75.11 27.75 -29.93
C GLY A 73 74.22 29.00 -29.80
N GLU A 74 74.00 29.75 -30.85
CA GLU A 74 73.15 30.94 -30.84
C GLU A 74 71.66 30.57 -30.90
N LEU A 75 70.84 31.30 -30.15
CA LEU A 75 69.36 31.12 -30.16
C LEU A 75 68.78 31.78 -31.41
N GLY A 76 68.05 30.99 -32.25
CA GLY A 76 67.39 31.48 -33.45
C GLY A 76 66.30 32.54 -33.17
N PRO A 77 65.84 33.26 -34.23
CA PRO A 77 64.81 34.33 -34.08
C PRO A 77 63.51 33.73 -33.49
N ARG A 78 62.92 34.49 -32.60
CA ARG A 78 61.65 34.07 -31.93
C ARG A 78 60.45 34.22 -32.87
N HIS A 79 59.88 33.10 -33.31
CA HIS A 79 58.67 33.13 -34.20
C HIS A 79 57.41 33.39 -33.39
N TRP A 80 57.09 34.64 -33.08
CA TRP A 80 55.90 35.08 -32.38
C TRP A 80 54.59 34.55 -33.01
N LYS A 81 54.56 34.44 -34.37
CA LYS A 81 53.42 33.91 -35.12
C LYS A 81 53.08 32.44 -34.72
N GLY A 82 54.07 31.60 -34.55
CA GLY A 82 53.88 30.20 -34.09
C GLY A 82 53.34 30.13 -32.68
N LEU A 83 53.81 31.02 -31.77
CA LEU A 83 53.33 31.11 -30.41
C LEU A 83 51.83 31.50 -30.39
N PHE A 84 51.41 32.51 -31.18
CA PHE A 84 50.01 32.90 -31.24
C PHE A 84 49.10 31.84 -31.85
N ILE A 85 49.54 31.10 -32.87
CA ILE A 85 48.82 29.98 -33.45
C ILE A 85 48.65 28.88 -32.42
N PHE A 86 49.71 28.50 -31.67
CA PHE A 86 49.66 27.51 -30.64
C PHE A 86 48.70 27.89 -29.50
N LEU A 87 48.81 29.14 -29.02
CA LEU A 87 47.92 29.66 -27.98
C LEU A 87 46.48 29.71 -28.46
N GLY A 88 46.25 30.12 -29.73
CA GLY A 88 44.94 30.15 -30.37
C GLY A 88 44.33 28.75 -30.50
N THR A 89 45.15 27.76 -30.84
CA THR A 89 44.70 26.34 -30.93
C THR A 89 44.30 25.80 -29.58
N ILE A 90 45.11 26.05 -28.53
CA ILE A 90 44.77 25.65 -27.17
C ILE A 90 43.46 26.34 -26.74
N PHE A 91 43.31 27.61 -27.00
CA PHE A 91 42.11 28.38 -26.66
C PHE A 91 40.86 27.84 -27.37
N ALA A 92 41.02 27.50 -28.68
CA ALA A 92 39.92 26.86 -29.44
C ALA A 92 39.55 25.50 -28.86
N ILE A 93 40.53 24.65 -28.48
CA ILE A 93 40.28 23.35 -27.84
C ILE A 93 39.54 23.54 -26.49
N VAL A 94 39.94 24.51 -25.68
CA VAL A 94 39.30 24.81 -24.42
C VAL A 94 37.84 25.27 -24.62
N ILE A 95 37.60 26.13 -25.63
CA ILE A 95 36.24 26.55 -26.00
C ILE A 95 35.36 25.35 -26.37
N VAL A 96 35.85 24.50 -27.26
CA VAL A 96 35.11 23.29 -27.68
C VAL A 96 34.84 22.38 -26.50
N TRP A 97 35.85 22.16 -25.64
CA TRP A 97 35.68 21.32 -24.46
C TRP A 97 34.64 21.87 -23.46
N THR A 98 34.63 23.18 -23.25
CA THR A 98 33.63 23.83 -22.33
C THR A 98 32.25 23.95 -22.95
N SER A 99 32.11 23.78 -24.26
CA SER A 99 30.83 23.89 -24.99
C SER A 99 30.07 22.57 -25.07
N VAL A 100 30.72 21.41 -24.85
CA VAL A 100 30.08 20.11 -24.98
C VAL A 100 29.56 19.65 -23.61
N HIS A 101 28.23 19.44 -23.52
CA HIS A 101 27.55 18.94 -22.35
C HIS A 101 26.78 17.66 -22.65
N VAL A 102 26.95 16.64 -21.79
CA VAL A 102 26.26 15.35 -21.88
C VAL A 102 25.18 15.28 -20.81
N VAL A 103 23.92 15.17 -21.26
CA VAL A 103 22.76 15.03 -20.35
C VAL A 103 22.38 13.56 -20.26
N GLN A 104 22.36 13.01 -19.04
CA GLN A 104 22.03 11.62 -18.79
C GLN A 104 20.54 11.33 -19.04
N PRO A 105 20.17 10.09 -19.46
CA PRO A 105 18.79 9.68 -19.59
C PRO A 105 18.00 9.84 -18.28
N GLY A 106 16.78 10.39 -18.38
CA GLY A 106 15.92 10.65 -17.21
C GLY A 106 16.21 11.97 -16.50
N ASN A 107 17.13 12.78 -17.04
CA ASN A 107 17.37 14.13 -16.56
C ASN A 107 17.10 15.14 -17.69
N VAL A 108 16.84 16.35 -17.33
CA VAL A 108 16.84 17.53 -18.19
C VAL A 108 17.89 18.50 -17.65
N ALA A 109 18.64 19.12 -18.52
CA ALA A 109 19.63 20.10 -18.13
C ALA A 109 19.14 21.51 -18.50
N VAL A 110 19.17 22.42 -17.53
CA VAL A 110 18.88 23.83 -17.73
C VAL A 110 20.19 24.56 -17.95
N PRO A 111 20.44 25.08 -19.18
CA PRO A 111 21.63 25.88 -19.45
C PRO A 111 21.46 27.28 -18.89
N VAL A 112 22.41 27.75 -18.12
CA VAL A 112 22.45 29.11 -17.59
C VAL A 112 23.70 29.79 -18.13
N THR A 113 23.48 30.81 -18.97
CA THR A 113 24.55 31.60 -19.59
C THR A 113 24.43 33.04 -19.09
N PHE A 114 25.44 33.52 -18.43
CA PHE A 114 25.49 34.91 -17.86
C PHE A 114 24.23 35.27 -17.03
N GLY A 115 23.68 34.30 -16.28
CA GLY A 115 22.50 34.51 -15.42
C GLY A 115 21.15 34.33 -16.12
N HIS A 116 21.10 34.09 -17.42
CA HIS A 116 19.87 33.78 -18.12
C HIS A 116 19.72 32.28 -18.30
N SER A 117 18.56 31.73 -17.91
CA SER A 117 18.20 30.34 -18.19
C SER A 117 17.72 30.20 -19.63
N GLY A 118 18.36 29.35 -20.39
CA GLY A 118 17.96 28.99 -21.75
C GLY A 118 16.88 27.90 -21.79
N GLU A 119 16.59 27.43 -23.00
CA GLU A 119 15.68 26.31 -23.24
C GLU A 119 16.20 25.02 -22.59
N PRO A 120 15.35 24.18 -21.99
CA PRO A 120 15.78 22.96 -21.34
C PRO A 120 16.32 21.95 -22.35
N LEU A 121 17.49 21.39 -22.07
CA LEU A 121 18.17 20.41 -22.91
C LEU A 121 17.75 19.01 -22.51
N GLY A 122 17.21 18.25 -23.46
CA GLY A 122 16.86 16.84 -23.26
C GLY A 122 18.06 15.92 -23.07
N PRO A 123 17.85 14.59 -22.91
CA PRO A 123 18.93 13.62 -22.84
C PRO A 123 19.73 13.60 -24.15
N GLY A 124 21.06 13.50 -24.04
CA GLY A 124 21.95 13.44 -25.19
C GLY A 124 23.15 14.35 -25.06
N VAL A 125 23.87 14.53 -26.18
CA VAL A 125 25.01 15.43 -26.30
C VAL A 125 24.55 16.75 -26.91
N HIS A 126 24.84 17.81 -26.22
CA HIS A 126 24.45 19.17 -26.63
C HIS A 126 25.68 20.08 -26.70
N ILE A 127 25.67 20.95 -27.69
CA ILE A 127 26.68 22.00 -27.82
C ILE A 127 26.05 23.30 -27.39
N THR A 128 26.59 23.90 -26.35
CA THR A 128 26.13 25.17 -25.78
C THR A 128 27.18 26.25 -25.96
N LEU A 129 26.81 27.51 -25.68
CA LEU A 129 27.79 28.58 -25.68
C LEU A 129 28.90 28.34 -24.63
N PRO A 130 30.15 28.74 -24.92
CA PRO A 130 31.20 28.67 -23.92
C PRO A 130 30.80 29.47 -22.67
N PHE A 131 31.23 29.05 -21.51
CA PHE A 131 30.87 29.62 -20.19
C PHE A 131 29.43 29.36 -19.72
N THR A 132 28.65 28.52 -20.42
CA THR A 132 27.34 28.06 -19.95
C THR A 132 27.52 27.03 -18.84
N ARG A 133 26.79 27.23 -17.73
CA ARG A 133 26.65 26.23 -16.66
C ARG A 133 25.35 25.48 -16.84
N THR A 134 25.41 24.17 -16.83
CA THR A 134 24.23 23.31 -16.96
C THR A 134 23.82 22.76 -15.59
N TYR A 135 22.56 22.92 -15.23
CA TYR A 135 22.00 22.40 -13.99
C TYR A 135 21.07 21.24 -14.33
N SER A 136 21.44 20.03 -13.91
CA SER A 136 20.65 18.83 -14.14
C SER A 136 19.51 18.72 -13.13
N MET A 137 18.29 18.48 -13.66
CA MET A 137 17.08 18.21 -12.89
C MET A 137 16.53 16.86 -13.30
N SER A 138 16.08 16.04 -12.34
CA SER A 138 15.48 14.73 -12.64
C SER A 138 14.06 14.90 -13.15
N THR A 139 13.77 14.30 -14.30
CA THR A 139 12.42 14.18 -14.89
C THR A 139 11.77 12.82 -14.55
N ARG A 140 12.48 12.00 -13.77
CA ARG A 140 11.95 10.74 -13.26
C ARG A 140 10.94 11.05 -12.16
N THR A 141 10.04 10.09 -11.94
CA THR A 141 9.11 10.16 -10.80
C THR A 141 9.89 10.22 -9.50
N GLN A 142 9.56 11.22 -8.73
CA GLN A 142 10.08 11.42 -7.37
C GLN A 142 8.92 11.23 -6.40
N ASN A 143 9.23 10.77 -5.20
CA ASN A 143 8.26 10.65 -4.14
C ASN A 143 8.53 11.68 -3.04
N TYR A 144 7.47 12.19 -2.46
CA TYR A 144 7.47 12.94 -1.24
C TYR A 144 6.52 12.25 -0.27
N THR A 145 7.05 11.68 0.79
CA THR A 145 6.28 10.90 1.78
C THR A 145 6.18 11.67 3.08
N MET A 146 4.97 11.81 3.58
CA MET A 146 4.63 12.36 4.89
C MET A 146 4.22 11.18 5.76
N SER A 147 5.08 10.73 6.65
CA SER A 147 4.85 9.54 7.48
C SER A 147 5.49 9.66 8.85
N SER A 148 4.88 9.00 9.82
CA SER A 148 5.47 8.81 11.15
C SER A 148 6.61 7.79 11.17
N SER A 149 6.71 6.95 10.12
CA SER A 149 7.74 5.92 9.98
C SER A 149 8.84 6.37 9.02
N ALA A 150 10.07 6.43 9.49
CA ALA A 150 11.23 6.81 8.67
C ALA A 150 11.52 5.82 7.52
N ASN A 151 11.02 4.59 7.62
CA ASN A 151 11.23 3.52 6.63
C ASN A 151 10.22 3.53 5.48
N ASP A 152 9.28 4.45 5.47
CA ASP A 152 8.19 4.50 4.48
C ASP A 152 8.59 5.08 3.12
N GLY A 153 9.83 5.45 2.94
CA GLY A 153 10.35 5.99 1.68
C GLY A 153 11.87 5.98 1.59
N PRO A 154 12.44 6.38 0.44
CA PRO A 154 13.89 6.52 0.29
C PRO A 154 14.49 7.45 1.35
N ALA A 155 15.72 7.18 1.74
CA ALA A 155 16.42 7.99 2.73
C ALA A 155 16.40 9.48 2.36
N GLY A 156 15.92 10.32 3.28
CA GLY A 156 15.81 11.76 3.08
C GLY A 156 14.58 12.26 2.32
N SER A 157 13.68 11.37 1.87
CA SER A 157 12.40 11.73 1.22
C SER A 157 11.19 11.66 2.16
N VAL A 158 11.37 11.19 3.37
CA VAL A 158 10.31 11.06 4.39
C VAL A 158 10.32 12.31 5.27
N ASP A 159 9.17 12.93 5.36
CA ASP A 159 8.89 14.07 6.23
C ASP A 159 7.89 13.69 7.32
N SER A 160 7.78 14.52 8.35
CA SER A 160 6.79 14.31 9.41
C SER A 160 5.37 14.24 8.85
N PRO A 161 4.49 13.43 9.45
CA PRO A 161 3.09 13.34 9.03
C PRO A 161 2.37 14.68 9.18
N VAL A 162 1.21 14.81 8.56
CA VAL A 162 0.42 16.06 8.61
C VAL A 162 -0.58 15.98 9.75
N ALA A 163 -0.44 16.88 10.72
CA ALA A 163 -1.50 17.09 11.70
C ALA A 163 -2.65 17.85 11.04
N VAL A 164 -3.87 17.33 11.17
CA VAL A 164 -5.11 17.86 10.63
C VAL A 164 -6.17 17.98 11.72
N LEU A 165 -7.14 18.85 11.48
CA LEU A 165 -8.35 18.99 12.29
C LEU A 165 -9.55 18.72 11.39
N GLY A 166 -10.47 17.89 11.82
CA GLY A 166 -11.75 17.70 11.15
C GLY A 166 -12.73 18.84 11.41
N GLU A 167 -13.86 18.82 10.70
CA GLU A 167 -14.98 19.75 10.89
C GLU A 167 -15.50 19.75 12.33
N ASP A 168 -15.46 18.59 12.98
CA ASP A 168 -15.86 18.36 14.38
C ASP A 168 -14.81 18.81 15.41
N GLY A 169 -13.71 19.45 14.97
CA GLY A 169 -12.60 19.84 15.83
C GLY A 169 -11.74 18.66 16.31
N GLY A 170 -12.02 17.45 15.85
CA GLY A 170 -11.21 16.27 16.14
C GLY A 170 -9.82 16.37 15.50
N ALA A 171 -8.78 16.02 16.27
CA ALA A 171 -7.42 15.99 15.80
C ALA A 171 -7.06 14.61 15.23
N ALA A 172 -6.35 14.61 14.09
CA ALA A 172 -5.80 13.40 13.51
C ALA A 172 -4.44 13.67 12.87
N THR A 173 -3.71 12.61 12.63
CA THR A 173 -2.43 12.61 11.94
C THR A 173 -2.56 11.81 10.64
N VAL A 174 -2.21 12.44 9.53
CA VAL A 174 -2.36 11.88 8.19
C VAL A 174 -0.99 11.48 7.63
N ASN A 175 -0.89 10.23 7.20
CA ASN A 175 0.23 9.71 6.44
C ASN A 175 -0.16 9.65 4.96
N ALA A 176 0.65 10.24 4.09
CA ALA A 176 0.38 10.29 2.66
C ALA A 176 1.68 10.29 1.85
N THR A 177 1.61 9.81 0.62
CA THR A 177 2.70 9.83 -0.35
C THR A 177 2.26 10.53 -1.63
N LEU A 178 3.11 11.41 -2.11
CA LEU A 178 2.93 12.16 -3.35
C LEU A 178 3.97 11.71 -4.36
N LEU A 179 3.53 11.29 -5.53
CA LEU A 179 4.38 10.96 -6.67
C LEU A 179 4.30 12.10 -7.68
N TYR A 180 5.43 12.70 -8.00
CA TYR A 180 5.50 13.84 -8.90
C TYR A 180 6.76 13.80 -9.76
N ARG A 181 6.78 14.58 -10.83
CA ARG A 181 7.95 14.77 -11.69
C ARG A 181 8.03 16.21 -12.18
N VAL A 182 9.21 16.61 -12.58
CA VAL A 182 9.40 17.90 -13.26
C VAL A 182 8.93 17.78 -14.71
N ASP A 183 8.15 18.75 -15.16
CA ASP A 183 7.80 18.89 -16.57
C ASP A 183 9.05 19.31 -17.36
N ARG A 184 9.37 18.54 -18.41
CA ARG A 184 10.58 18.78 -19.22
C ARG A 184 10.55 20.17 -19.84
N ASP A 185 9.42 20.57 -20.38
CA ASP A 185 9.29 21.79 -21.15
C ASP A 185 9.32 23.02 -20.24
N LYS A 186 8.90 22.86 -18.99
CA LYS A 186 8.88 23.91 -17.97
C LYS A 186 10.09 23.90 -17.02
N ALA A 187 11.07 23.00 -17.26
CA ALA A 187 12.21 22.83 -16.34
C ALA A 187 13.02 24.12 -16.15
N SER A 188 13.15 24.96 -17.18
CA SER A 188 13.83 26.26 -17.08
C SER A 188 13.07 27.24 -16.19
N ASP A 189 11.74 27.24 -16.24
CA ASP A 189 10.88 28.07 -15.39
C ASP A 189 10.92 27.59 -13.93
N VAL A 190 10.85 26.28 -13.73
CA VAL A 190 11.04 25.65 -12.40
C VAL A 190 12.38 26.05 -11.80
N TYR A 191 13.46 25.96 -12.59
CA TYR A 191 14.78 26.33 -12.10
C TYR A 191 14.87 27.83 -11.76
N ARG A 192 14.33 28.68 -12.62
CA ARG A 192 14.36 30.14 -12.45
C ARG A 192 13.58 30.61 -11.24
N ASN A 193 12.37 30.07 -11.04
CA ASN A 193 11.43 30.52 -10.02
C ASN A 193 11.66 29.81 -8.66
N LEU A 194 12.02 28.53 -8.67
CA LEU A 194 12.06 27.67 -7.48
C LEU A 194 13.48 27.15 -7.19
N GLY A 195 14.36 27.17 -8.19
CA GLY A 195 15.70 26.62 -8.06
C GLY A 195 15.71 25.09 -7.94
N ARG A 196 16.73 24.56 -7.28
CA ARG A 196 16.90 23.12 -7.08
C ARG A 196 16.08 22.56 -5.92
N SER A 197 15.57 23.42 -5.06
CA SER A 197 14.84 23.06 -3.84
C SER A 197 13.32 23.08 -4.01
N TYR A 198 12.81 22.88 -5.24
CA TYR A 198 11.39 22.93 -5.57
C TYR A 198 10.54 21.96 -4.71
N ALA A 199 11.11 20.83 -4.26
CA ALA A 199 10.43 19.88 -3.39
C ALA A 199 10.06 20.51 -2.04
N THR A 200 10.99 21.20 -1.41
CA THR A 200 10.77 21.87 -0.11
C THR A 200 10.05 23.21 -0.25
N ALA A 201 10.27 23.89 -1.37
CA ALA A 201 9.70 25.22 -1.60
C ALA A 201 8.22 25.19 -2.00
N VAL A 202 7.80 24.20 -2.81
CA VAL A 202 6.44 24.14 -3.37
C VAL A 202 5.75 22.82 -3.03
N VAL A 203 6.35 21.66 -3.29
CA VAL A 203 5.68 20.36 -3.11
C VAL A 203 5.22 20.17 -1.68
N ARG A 204 6.14 20.36 -0.73
CA ARG A 204 5.87 20.20 0.70
C ARG A 204 4.72 21.10 1.22
N PRO A 205 4.75 22.43 1.07
CA PRO A 205 3.70 23.30 1.59
C PRO A 205 2.37 23.08 0.86
N THR A 206 2.40 22.82 -0.46
CA THR A 206 1.20 22.56 -1.25
C THR A 206 0.49 21.29 -0.81
N ALA A 207 1.21 20.16 -0.70
CA ALA A 207 0.64 18.91 -0.25
C ALA A 207 0.00 19.06 1.15
N ARG A 208 0.74 19.66 2.08
CA ARG A 208 0.26 19.86 3.46
C ARG A 208 -0.96 20.78 3.53
N SER A 209 -0.99 21.84 2.72
CA SER A 209 -2.12 22.78 2.71
C SER A 209 -3.38 22.14 2.12
N CYS A 210 -3.26 21.39 1.00
CA CYS A 210 -4.40 20.70 0.39
C CYS A 210 -4.96 19.62 1.30
N VAL A 211 -4.09 18.82 1.96
CA VAL A 211 -4.52 17.82 2.93
C VAL A 211 -5.31 18.46 4.07
N ARG A 212 -4.79 19.52 4.69
CA ARG A 212 -5.50 20.20 5.78
C ARG A 212 -6.82 20.81 5.35
N ALA A 213 -6.85 21.44 4.18
CA ALA A 213 -8.06 22.08 3.66
C ALA A 213 -9.17 21.08 3.35
N GLU A 214 -8.81 19.89 2.86
CA GLU A 214 -9.79 18.86 2.54
C GLU A 214 -10.29 18.15 3.80
N PHE A 215 -9.40 17.78 4.71
CA PHE A 215 -9.79 17.14 5.97
C PHE A 215 -10.69 18.03 6.83
N ALA A 216 -10.54 19.33 6.78
CA ALA A 216 -11.39 20.27 7.51
C ALA A 216 -12.86 20.29 7.06
N LYS A 217 -13.22 19.65 5.95
CA LYS A 217 -14.59 19.54 5.44
C LYS A 217 -15.36 18.35 5.98
N TYR A 218 -14.71 17.42 6.65
CA TYR A 218 -15.28 16.15 7.10
C TYR A 218 -15.06 15.96 8.60
N PRO A 219 -16.00 15.34 9.31
CA PRO A 219 -15.76 14.83 10.67
C PRO A 219 -14.59 13.84 10.63
N VAL A 220 -13.71 13.91 11.63
CA VAL A 220 -12.46 13.14 11.59
C VAL A 220 -12.65 11.63 11.52
N ALA A 221 -13.73 11.13 12.14
CA ALA A 221 -14.10 9.71 12.09
C ALA A 221 -14.52 9.26 10.68
N GLU A 222 -15.23 10.11 9.96
CA GLU A 222 -15.67 9.87 8.58
C GLU A 222 -14.48 9.99 7.61
N ALA A 223 -13.64 10.99 7.79
CA ALA A 223 -12.41 11.18 7.03
C ALA A 223 -11.47 9.97 7.13
N ALA A 224 -11.42 9.31 8.29
CA ALA A 224 -10.59 8.12 8.52
C ALA A 224 -11.20 6.82 7.95
N SER A 225 -12.47 6.82 7.55
CA SER A 225 -13.20 5.60 7.13
C SER A 225 -13.85 5.74 5.75
N THR A 226 -15.05 6.28 5.71
CA THR A 226 -15.91 6.27 4.52
C THR A 226 -15.53 7.33 3.49
N ALA A 227 -15.03 8.49 3.92
CA ALA A 227 -14.68 9.60 3.04
C ALA A 227 -13.23 9.55 2.53
N SER A 228 -12.43 8.57 2.96
CA SER A 228 -10.99 8.49 2.64
C SER A 228 -10.68 8.51 1.13
N GLY A 229 -11.45 7.80 0.32
CA GLY A 229 -11.31 7.79 -1.14
C GLY A 229 -11.62 9.14 -1.78
N SER A 230 -12.74 9.78 -1.37
CA SER A 230 -13.11 11.11 -1.88
C SER A 230 -12.10 12.18 -1.46
N ILE A 231 -11.54 12.07 -0.25
CA ILE A 231 -10.48 12.96 0.22
C ILE A 231 -9.22 12.78 -0.60
N GLU A 232 -8.84 11.53 -0.91
CA GLU A 232 -7.67 11.24 -1.77
C GLU A 232 -7.80 11.90 -3.14
N ASP A 233 -8.94 11.74 -3.80
CA ASP A 233 -9.22 12.33 -5.11
C ASP A 233 -9.21 13.86 -5.07
N ASN A 234 -9.88 14.47 -4.10
CA ASN A 234 -9.99 15.91 -3.96
C ASN A 234 -8.64 16.57 -3.61
N VAL A 235 -7.87 15.94 -2.71
CA VAL A 235 -6.50 16.39 -2.40
C VAL A 235 -5.63 16.25 -3.64
N GLY A 236 -5.74 15.13 -4.36
CA GLY A 236 -5.04 14.90 -5.61
C GLY A 236 -5.32 16.01 -6.64
N ALA A 237 -6.58 16.37 -6.85
CA ALA A 237 -6.98 17.47 -7.73
C ALA A 237 -6.40 18.82 -7.28
N CYS A 238 -6.54 19.16 -5.98
CA CYS A 238 -5.99 20.40 -5.42
C CYS A 238 -4.46 20.49 -5.59
N VAL A 239 -3.75 19.41 -5.32
CA VAL A 239 -2.29 19.35 -5.46
C VAL A 239 -1.88 19.44 -6.92
N LYS A 240 -2.59 18.75 -7.81
CA LYS A 240 -2.34 18.77 -9.26
C LYS A 240 -2.38 20.17 -9.80
N ASP A 241 -3.45 20.92 -9.57
CA ASP A 241 -3.63 22.27 -10.09
C ASP A 241 -2.51 23.22 -9.63
N LYS A 242 -2.13 23.13 -8.36
CA LYS A 242 -1.07 23.98 -7.79
C LYS A 242 0.33 23.57 -8.26
N LEU A 243 0.60 22.29 -8.47
CA LEU A 243 1.88 21.81 -8.98
C LEU A 243 2.05 22.11 -10.47
N GLU A 244 1.00 21.95 -11.28
CA GLU A 244 1.01 22.26 -12.71
C GLU A 244 1.29 23.73 -12.99
N SER A 245 0.77 24.64 -12.16
CA SER A 245 1.08 26.06 -12.23
C SER A 245 2.55 26.37 -11.93
N ALA A 246 3.21 25.50 -11.14
CA ALA A 246 4.62 25.60 -10.79
C ALA A 246 5.56 24.85 -11.76
N GLY A 247 5.03 24.17 -12.79
CA GLY A 247 5.80 23.37 -13.76
C GLY A 247 6.14 21.98 -13.27
N LEU A 248 5.38 21.46 -12.30
CA LEU A 248 5.53 20.10 -11.77
C LEU A 248 4.28 19.29 -12.13
N LEU A 249 4.44 18.03 -12.50
CA LEU A 249 3.35 17.12 -12.85
C LEU A 249 3.10 16.14 -11.71
N LEU A 250 1.89 16.16 -11.16
CA LEU A 250 1.42 15.15 -10.24
C LEU A 250 1.16 13.86 -11.01
N GLN A 251 1.65 12.74 -10.51
CA GLN A 251 1.36 11.40 -11.05
C GLN A 251 0.33 10.66 -10.20
N ALA A 252 0.51 10.70 -8.89
CA ALA A 252 -0.43 10.13 -7.94
C ALA A 252 -0.30 10.82 -6.58
N PHE A 253 -1.41 10.94 -5.89
CA PHE A 253 -1.49 11.20 -4.47
C PHE A 253 -2.07 9.95 -3.82
N GLN A 254 -1.48 9.48 -2.74
CA GLN A 254 -1.89 8.26 -2.04
C GLN A 254 -2.05 8.57 -0.55
N LEU A 255 -3.25 8.38 -0.06
CA LEU A 255 -3.55 8.44 1.37
C LEU A 255 -3.21 7.09 2.00
N ARG A 256 -2.17 7.04 2.83
CA ARG A 256 -1.66 5.79 3.42
C ARG A 256 -2.39 5.40 4.70
N GLY A 257 -2.87 6.37 5.43
CA GLY A 257 -3.64 6.15 6.65
C GLY A 257 -3.84 7.41 7.46
N VAL A 258 -4.87 7.34 8.28
CA VAL A 258 -5.26 8.40 9.21
C VAL A 258 -5.21 7.83 10.62
N THR A 259 -4.42 8.41 11.48
CA THR A 259 -4.31 8.05 12.89
C THR A 259 -5.01 9.10 13.73
N LEU A 260 -6.07 8.72 14.41
CA LEU A 260 -6.81 9.62 15.28
C LEU A 260 -6.01 9.87 16.57
N ASP A 261 -6.16 11.08 17.12
CA ASP A 261 -5.68 11.35 18.46
C ASP A 261 -6.35 10.37 19.46
N PRO A 262 -5.63 9.84 20.46
CA PRO A 262 -6.16 8.86 21.41
C PRO A 262 -7.45 9.32 22.13
N SER A 263 -7.59 10.60 22.39
CA SER A 263 -8.81 11.17 23.00
C SER A 263 -10.00 11.11 22.06
N VAL A 264 -9.80 11.44 20.78
CA VAL A 264 -10.80 11.39 19.72
C VAL A 264 -11.16 9.93 19.40
N ALA A 265 -10.17 9.05 19.29
CA ALA A 265 -10.38 7.62 19.06
C ALA A 265 -11.27 7.00 20.15
N LYS A 266 -11.03 7.35 21.41
CA LYS A 266 -11.85 6.91 22.55
C LYS A 266 -13.29 7.45 22.47
N ALA A 267 -13.46 8.72 22.11
CA ALA A 267 -14.78 9.32 21.96
C ALA A 267 -15.58 8.68 20.79
N VAL A 268 -14.92 8.43 19.66
CA VAL A 268 -15.50 7.75 18.50
C VAL A 268 -15.90 6.32 18.87
N ALA A 269 -15.02 5.57 19.53
CA ALA A 269 -15.32 4.21 20.00
C ALA A 269 -16.52 4.19 20.96
N ALA A 270 -16.61 5.14 21.89
CA ALA A 270 -17.75 5.26 22.80
C ALA A 270 -19.06 5.57 22.04
N LYS A 271 -19.01 6.47 21.05
CA LYS A 271 -20.17 6.80 20.21
C LYS A 271 -20.65 5.57 19.41
N VAL A 272 -19.73 4.84 18.80
CA VAL A 272 -20.05 3.61 18.05
C VAL A 272 -20.65 2.55 18.98
N ALA A 273 -20.06 2.34 20.16
CA ALA A 273 -20.60 1.40 21.15
C ALA A 273 -22.02 1.79 21.59
N ALA A 274 -22.29 3.08 21.83
CA ALA A 274 -23.62 3.57 22.17
C ALA A 274 -24.62 3.35 21.02
N GLN A 275 -24.23 3.61 19.78
CA GLN A 275 -25.06 3.34 18.61
C GLN A 275 -25.38 1.84 18.45
N GLN A 276 -24.39 0.96 18.63
CA GLN A 276 -24.61 -0.48 18.61
C GLN A 276 -25.57 -0.93 19.70
N THR A 277 -25.44 -0.38 20.91
CA THR A 277 -26.36 -0.68 22.00
C THR A 277 -27.81 -0.26 21.68
N LEU A 278 -28.00 0.93 21.08
CA LEU A 278 -29.32 1.39 20.65
C LEU A 278 -29.92 0.49 19.57
N LEU A 279 -29.12 0.11 18.59
CA LEU A 279 -29.55 -0.83 17.54
C LEU A 279 -29.94 -2.19 18.12
N GLN A 280 -29.15 -2.69 19.07
CA GLN A 280 -29.45 -3.95 19.74
C GLN A 280 -30.74 -3.87 20.54
N GLN A 281 -30.96 -2.78 21.30
CA GLN A 281 -32.23 -2.55 22.03
C GLN A 281 -33.42 -2.49 21.06
N ALA A 282 -33.31 -1.81 19.94
CA ALA A 282 -34.36 -1.78 18.91
C ALA A 282 -34.67 -3.16 18.34
N PHE A 283 -33.62 -3.94 18.08
CA PHE A 283 -33.76 -5.33 17.61
C PHE A 283 -34.40 -6.23 18.66
N ASP A 284 -34.02 -6.09 19.92
CA ASP A 284 -34.60 -6.85 21.05
C ASP A 284 -36.07 -6.50 21.25
N GLN A 285 -36.45 -5.22 21.16
CA GLN A 285 -37.84 -4.79 21.17
C GLN A 285 -38.65 -5.38 20.01
N ALA A 286 -38.13 -5.30 18.80
CA ALA A 286 -38.79 -5.89 17.64
C ALA A 286 -38.94 -7.42 17.77
N THR A 287 -37.96 -8.09 18.34
CA THR A 287 -37.98 -9.52 18.60
C THR A 287 -38.99 -9.88 19.72
N ALA A 288 -39.07 -9.09 20.77
CA ALA A 288 -40.04 -9.26 21.85
C ALA A 288 -41.48 -9.08 21.33
N LEU A 289 -41.73 -8.07 20.49
CA LEU A 289 -43.03 -7.88 19.86
C LEU A 289 -43.43 -9.05 18.98
N ARG A 290 -42.51 -9.56 18.16
CA ARG A 290 -42.75 -10.76 17.33
C ARG A 290 -43.03 -11.99 18.19
N LYS A 291 -42.26 -12.21 19.27
CA LYS A 291 -42.51 -13.31 20.22
C LYS A 291 -43.90 -13.20 20.86
N ALA A 292 -44.28 -12.00 21.31
CA ALA A 292 -45.60 -11.77 21.89
C ALA A 292 -46.74 -12.06 20.87
N GLU A 293 -46.55 -11.69 19.59
CA GLU A 293 -47.48 -11.99 18.53
C GLU A 293 -47.59 -13.50 18.26
N ILE A 294 -46.46 -14.20 18.25
CA ILE A 294 -46.45 -15.66 18.11
C ILE A 294 -47.19 -16.33 19.27
N VAL A 295 -46.94 -15.90 20.51
CA VAL A 295 -47.64 -16.44 21.67
C VAL A 295 -49.16 -16.15 21.60
N ARG A 296 -49.55 -14.97 21.12
CA ARG A 296 -50.97 -14.63 20.91
C ARG A 296 -51.63 -15.52 19.85
N ILE A 297 -50.91 -15.76 18.73
CA ILE A 297 -51.40 -16.65 17.67
C ILE A 297 -51.52 -18.10 18.18
N GLN A 298 -50.51 -18.56 18.94
CA GLN A 298 -50.53 -19.91 19.54
C GLN A 298 -51.70 -20.06 20.55
N ALA A 299 -51.89 -19.06 21.42
CA ALA A 299 -52.97 -19.07 22.37
C ALA A 299 -54.35 -19.09 21.67
N LYS A 300 -54.49 -18.31 20.55
CA LYS A 300 -55.70 -18.33 19.75
C LYS A 300 -55.92 -19.70 19.09
N ALA A 301 -54.87 -20.26 18.48
CA ALA A 301 -54.91 -21.59 17.86
C ALA A 301 -55.28 -22.67 18.89
N THR A 302 -54.79 -22.62 20.09
CA THR A 302 -55.15 -23.54 21.19
C THR A 302 -56.63 -23.37 21.58
N SER A 303 -57.08 -22.13 21.72
CA SER A 303 -58.52 -21.82 22.01
C SER A 303 -59.43 -22.31 20.88
N ASP A 304 -59.07 -22.08 19.64
CA ASP A 304 -59.83 -22.55 18.47
C ASP A 304 -59.88 -24.09 18.43
N GLN A 305 -58.77 -24.75 18.75
CA GLN A 305 -58.71 -26.19 18.88
C GLN A 305 -59.61 -26.74 19.98
N GLU A 306 -59.58 -26.16 21.18
CA GLU A 306 -60.50 -26.53 22.28
C GLU A 306 -61.97 -26.33 21.88
N GLN A 307 -62.26 -25.26 21.16
CA GLN A 307 -63.61 -24.96 20.71
C GLN A 307 -64.09 -25.98 19.61
N ILE A 308 -63.19 -26.38 18.68
CA ILE A 308 -63.47 -27.44 17.71
C ILE A 308 -63.79 -28.76 18.43
N VAL A 309 -63.03 -29.06 19.47
CA VAL A 309 -63.22 -30.28 20.29
C VAL A 309 -64.60 -30.26 20.98
N GLN A 310 -64.99 -29.14 21.53
CA GLN A 310 -66.24 -29.02 22.32
C GLN A 310 -67.50 -28.87 21.44
N CYS A 311 -67.40 -28.08 20.36
CA CYS A 311 -68.55 -27.69 19.56
C CYS A 311 -68.55 -28.20 18.11
N GLY A 312 -67.47 -28.94 17.71
CA GLY A 312 -67.24 -29.31 16.31
C GLY A 312 -66.72 -28.15 15.49
N GLY A 313 -66.28 -28.46 14.29
CA GLY A 313 -65.75 -27.48 13.31
C GLY A 313 -66.24 -27.79 11.91
N HIS A 314 -66.19 -26.81 11.02
CA HIS A 314 -66.50 -26.95 9.63
C HIS A 314 -65.29 -26.54 8.75
N PHE A 315 -65.24 -27.09 7.54
CA PHE A 315 -64.20 -26.68 6.59
C PHE A 315 -64.53 -25.28 6.06
N ALA A 316 -63.63 -24.36 6.18
CA ALA A 316 -63.70 -23.04 5.62
C ALA A 316 -62.41 -22.74 4.83
N THR A 317 -62.52 -21.98 3.76
CA THR A 317 -61.37 -21.46 3.03
C THR A 317 -60.90 -20.16 3.70
N VAL A 318 -59.70 -20.13 4.26
CA VAL A 318 -59.08 -18.94 4.84
C VAL A 318 -57.93 -18.50 3.96
N THR A 319 -57.98 -17.25 3.53
CA THR A 319 -56.91 -16.65 2.72
C THR A 319 -55.79 -16.15 3.66
N ILE A 320 -54.61 -16.75 3.56
CA ILE A 320 -53.39 -16.33 4.29
C ILE A 320 -52.32 -16.02 3.27
N ASN A 321 -51.81 -14.80 3.26
CA ASN A 321 -50.79 -14.30 2.34
C ASN A 321 -51.14 -14.57 0.86
N ASP A 322 -52.34 -14.18 0.42
CA ASP A 322 -52.91 -14.36 -0.91
C ASP A 322 -53.04 -15.83 -1.39
N LYS A 323 -52.97 -16.76 -0.45
CA LYS A 323 -53.21 -18.18 -0.73
C LYS A 323 -54.45 -18.66 0.03
N ASP A 324 -55.37 -19.25 -0.70
CA ASP A 324 -56.54 -19.87 -0.14
C ASP A 324 -56.19 -21.25 0.41
N ILE A 325 -56.31 -21.39 1.73
CA ILE A 325 -56.04 -22.63 2.43
C ILE A 325 -57.36 -23.14 3.03
N GLN A 326 -57.74 -24.36 2.77
CA GLN A 326 -58.84 -25.01 3.44
C GLN A 326 -58.38 -25.46 4.82
N THR A 327 -59.07 -24.94 5.84
CA THR A 327 -58.80 -25.30 7.24
C THR A 327 -60.10 -25.55 7.99
N ILE A 328 -60.01 -26.25 9.11
CA ILE A 328 -61.14 -26.44 9.99
C ILE A 328 -61.27 -25.22 10.90
N VAL A 329 -62.44 -24.58 10.84
CA VAL A 329 -62.77 -23.40 11.69
C VAL A 329 -63.77 -23.86 12.74
N PRO A 330 -63.63 -23.39 13.99
CA PRO A 330 -64.61 -23.74 15.03
C PRO A 330 -65.99 -23.20 14.70
N ASN A 331 -67.02 -23.94 15.07
CA ASN A 331 -68.41 -23.48 14.98
C ASN A 331 -68.64 -22.32 15.95
N GLU A 332 -69.55 -21.41 15.60
CA GLU A 332 -69.90 -20.26 16.49
C GLU A 332 -70.43 -20.76 17.86
N PRO A 333 -70.11 -20.07 18.95
CA PRO A 333 -70.65 -20.39 20.27
C PRO A 333 -72.18 -20.37 20.22
N GLY A 334 -72.83 -21.49 20.53
CA GLY A 334 -74.27 -21.68 20.45
C GLY A 334 -74.78 -22.41 19.23
N LYS A 335 -73.92 -22.70 18.22
CA LYS A 335 -74.22 -23.57 17.08
C LYS A 335 -73.40 -24.83 17.16
N CYS A 336 -73.23 -25.38 18.32
CA CYS A 336 -72.51 -26.65 18.47
C CYS A 336 -73.32 -27.78 17.81
N THR A 337 -72.77 -28.47 16.86
CA THR A 337 -73.31 -29.71 16.32
C THR A 337 -73.09 -30.77 17.39
N SER A 338 -74.18 -31.15 18.04
CA SER A 338 -74.17 -32.11 19.12
C SER A 338 -73.75 -33.46 18.61
N SER A 339 -72.58 -33.81 18.71
CA SER A 339 -72.07 -35.14 18.95
C SER A 339 -70.63 -35.03 19.36
N GLY A 340 -70.40 -35.44 20.57
CA GLY A 340 -69.09 -35.44 21.17
C GLY A 340 -67.97 -35.86 20.26
N LEU A 341 -66.79 -35.58 20.76
CA LEU A 341 -65.53 -35.94 20.17
C LEU A 341 -65.60 -37.15 19.24
N THR A 342 -65.43 -36.89 17.93
CA THR A 342 -65.45 -38.03 16.98
C THR A 342 -64.30 -38.97 17.34
N ASP A 343 -64.54 -40.28 17.25
CA ASP A 343 -63.52 -41.31 17.50
C ASP A 343 -62.20 -41.00 16.80
N ALA A 344 -62.25 -40.38 15.59
CA ALA A 344 -61.11 -39.95 14.83
C ALA A 344 -60.27 -38.86 15.55
N TYR A 345 -60.91 -37.90 16.24
CA TYR A 345 -60.20 -36.87 17.00
C TYR A 345 -59.60 -37.45 18.27
N LEU A 346 -60.28 -38.32 18.97
CA LEU A 346 -59.74 -39.03 20.10
C LEU A 346 -58.49 -39.86 19.72
N GLN A 347 -58.56 -40.54 18.59
CA GLN A 347 -57.38 -41.26 18.06
C GLN A 347 -56.25 -40.30 17.72
N TYR A 348 -56.50 -39.18 17.08
CA TYR A 348 -55.49 -38.16 16.78
C TYR A 348 -54.87 -37.56 18.03
N ALA A 349 -55.68 -37.14 19.00
CA ALA A 349 -55.21 -36.63 20.25
C ALA A 349 -54.38 -37.63 21.04
N TYR A 350 -54.80 -38.91 20.99
CA TYR A 350 -54.04 -40.03 21.55
C TYR A 350 -52.68 -40.24 20.87
N ILE A 351 -52.64 -40.19 19.55
CA ILE A 351 -51.37 -40.29 18.77
C ILE A 351 -50.46 -39.08 19.05
N GLN A 352 -51.01 -37.87 19.18
CA GLN A 352 -50.23 -36.67 19.56
C GLN A 352 -49.68 -36.78 20.97
N ALA A 353 -50.45 -37.25 21.91
CA ALA A 353 -50.01 -37.49 23.29
C ALA A 353 -48.87 -38.53 23.35
N LEU A 354 -49.00 -39.62 22.55
CA LEU A 354 -47.95 -40.61 22.41
C LEU A 354 -46.68 -40.04 21.78
N ASN A 355 -46.78 -39.20 20.75
CA ASN A 355 -45.65 -38.55 20.09
C ASN A 355 -44.95 -37.59 21.08
N ASN A 356 -45.68 -36.78 21.84
CA ASN A 356 -45.13 -35.90 22.83
C ASN A 356 -44.38 -36.68 23.97
N ILE A 357 -44.91 -37.81 24.37
CA ILE A 357 -44.29 -38.70 25.31
C ILE A 357 -43.02 -39.35 24.73
N ALA A 358 -43.08 -39.82 23.48
CA ALA A 358 -41.93 -40.40 22.78
C ALA A 358 -40.78 -39.39 22.54
N THR A 359 -41.14 -38.10 22.23
CA THR A 359 -40.14 -37.05 22.01
C THR A 359 -39.57 -36.51 23.31
N SER A 360 -40.26 -36.66 24.46
CA SER A 360 -39.76 -36.20 25.78
C SER A 360 -38.62 -37.07 26.33
N GLY A 361 -38.33 -38.22 25.73
CA GLY A 361 -37.16 -39.07 26.03
C GLY A 361 -37.16 -39.78 27.38
N ASN A 362 -38.20 -39.53 28.22
CA ASN A 362 -38.21 -40.01 29.63
C ASN A 362 -39.34 -41.00 29.97
N ALA A 363 -40.05 -41.55 28.99
CA ALA A 363 -41.12 -42.48 29.28
C ALA A 363 -41.06 -43.74 28.43
N ASN A 364 -41.07 -44.89 29.03
CA ASN A 364 -41.27 -46.17 28.37
C ASN A 364 -42.78 -46.43 28.20
N VAL A 365 -43.26 -46.46 26.95
CA VAL A 365 -44.66 -46.77 26.64
C VAL A 365 -44.73 -48.26 26.33
N ILE A 366 -45.44 -49.04 27.15
CA ILE A 366 -45.77 -50.43 26.86
C ILE A 366 -47.16 -50.50 26.25
N ILE A 367 -47.23 -50.83 24.97
CA ILE A 367 -48.51 -51.04 24.29
C ILE A 367 -48.94 -52.46 24.51
N SER A 368 -50.08 -52.66 25.13
CA SER A 368 -50.66 -53.98 25.29
C SER A 368 -51.43 -54.36 24.01
N PRO A 369 -51.20 -55.56 23.42
CA PRO A 369 -51.86 -55.97 22.18
C PRO A 369 -53.35 -56.26 22.28
N ASN A 370 -53.94 -56.18 23.45
CA ASN A 370 -55.32 -56.56 23.70
C ASN A 370 -56.29 -55.36 23.90
N GLY A 371 -55.96 -54.16 23.43
CA GLY A 371 -56.93 -53.03 23.47
C GLY A 371 -57.20 -52.45 24.86
N GLN A 372 -56.45 -52.82 25.87
CA GLN A 372 -56.54 -52.17 27.20
C GLN A 372 -55.65 -50.93 27.20
N ALA A 373 -56.02 -49.92 27.97
CA ALA A 373 -55.31 -48.64 28.11
C ALA A 373 -53.84 -48.88 28.43
N PRO A 374 -52.92 -48.14 27.75
CA PRO A 374 -51.50 -48.28 28.01
C PRO A 374 -51.12 -47.97 29.42
N LEU A 375 -50.29 -48.79 30.01
CA LEU A 375 -49.75 -48.59 31.37
C LEU A 375 -48.52 -47.69 31.24
N PHE A 376 -48.60 -46.49 31.84
CA PHE A 376 -47.45 -45.57 31.89
C PHE A 376 -46.63 -45.87 33.14
N THR A 377 -45.36 -46.23 32.97
CA THR A 377 -44.41 -46.20 34.06
C THR A 377 -43.61 -44.90 34.01
N VAL A 378 -43.82 -44.02 34.94
CA VAL A 378 -42.99 -42.84 35.14
C VAL A 378 -41.71 -43.31 35.82
N PRO A 379 -40.52 -43.10 35.27
CA PRO A 379 -39.28 -43.41 35.98
C PRO A 379 -39.22 -42.44 37.17
N THR A 380 -39.34 -42.96 38.39
CA THR A 380 -38.99 -42.20 39.58
C THR A 380 -37.48 -41.94 39.55
N THR A 381 -37.12 -40.69 39.42
CA THR A 381 -35.74 -40.23 39.70
C THR A 381 -35.44 -40.51 41.14
N GLY A 382 -34.74 -41.58 41.39
CA GLY A 382 -34.33 -42.02 42.72
C GLY A 382 -32.93 -42.61 42.68
N GLY A 383 -31.98 -41.90 43.21
CA GLY A 383 -30.83 -42.54 43.85
C GLY A 383 -29.57 -42.70 42.99
N SER A 384 -28.71 -41.73 43.11
CA SER A 384 -27.27 -41.91 43.01
C SER A 384 -26.77 -43.10 43.85
N THR A 385 -26.27 -44.13 43.23
CA THR A 385 -25.37 -45.05 43.88
C THR A 385 -23.99 -44.90 43.29
N SER A 386 -23.15 -44.24 44.04
CA SER A 386 -21.70 -44.31 43.93
C SER A 386 -21.27 -45.79 44.10
N THR A 387 -20.65 -46.34 43.07
CA THR A 387 -19.89 -47.59 43.21
C THR A 387 -18.43 -47.27 43.04
N THR A 388 -17.77 -47.33 44.20
CA THR A 388 -16.32 -47.38 44.35
C THR A 388 -15.82 -48.72 43.79
N GLN A 389 -14.74 -48.64 43.10
CA GLN A 389 -13.87 -49.69 42.59
C GLN A 389 -13.27 -50.62 43.66
N PRO A 390 -12.67 -51.74 43.24
CA PRO A 390 -11.25 -51.91 43.51
C PRO A 390 -10.37 -51.72 42.26
#